data_6b6cde6ce2402d931e3c2139d7f824ed
#
_entry.id   6b6cde6ce2402d931e3c2139d7f824ed
#
_cell.length_a   1.000
_cell.length_b   1.000
_cell.length_c   1.000
_cell.angle_alpha   90.00
_cell.angle_beta   90.00
_cell.angle_gamma   90.00
#
_symmetry.space_group_name_H-M   'P 1'
#
loop_
_entity.id
_entity.type
_entity.pdbx_description
1 polymer ?
#
loop_
_entity_poly.entity_id
_entity_poly.type
_entity_poly.pdbx_seq_one_letter_code
_entity_poly.pdbx_strand_id
1 'polypeptide(L)'
;IGIRRIEMTREKGFVINDKPLKLEGSNRHQEYPYVGNAISDQAQYRDMYQIRDNGFNTVRLGHYPQDPSVLEACDELGLLVIEPIPGWQFFNKAQGFVDHTYKDIRDLIRRDRNHPSVIMWETTLNESWPPKSWKDQAVRIAHEEFPGDQCYTSGDTYGYDGFDVCYNDWKEGYNRPNTTSKPGFIREYYDYEFGGHYSTTRVTRGDGDYALMQNAWNAQWSHNRYRAYYPWTIGGAVWSMYDYN
;
A
#
# COMPACT_ATOMS: atom_id res chain seq x y z
N ILE A 1 4.12 8.24 -21.20
CA ILE A 1 2.87 8.83 -20.69
C ILE A 1 1.74 7.89 -21.06
N GLY A 2 1.02 7.36 -20.07
CA GLY A 2 -0.17 6.57 -20.28
C GLY A 2 -1.43 7.38 -19.97
N ILE A 3 -2.49 7.16 -20.73
CA ILE A 3 -3.79 7.78 -20.49
C ILE A 3 -4.69 6.76 -19.82
N ARG A 4 -5.19 7.07 -18.64
CA ARG A 4 -6.14 6.25 -17.91
C ARG A 4 -7.21 7.11 -17.24
N ARG A 5 -8.35 6.51 -16.98
CA ARG A 5 -9.38 7.06 -16.11
C ARG A 5 -9.61 6.12 -14.95
N ILE A 6 -9.52 6.62 -13.73
CA ILE A 6 -9.82 5.85 -12.52
C ILE A 6 -10.92 6.52 -11.70
N GLU A 7 -11.72 5.70 -11.05
CA GLU A 7 -12.74 6.13 -10.10
C GLU A 7 -12.68 5.21 -8.89
N MET A 8 -12.65 5.78 -7.69
CA MET A 8 -12.67 5.04 -6.43
C MET A 8 -13.82 5.55 -5.58
N THR A 9 -14.88 4.78 -5.49
CA THR A 9 -16.04 5.10 -4.66
C THR A 9 -16.48 3.90 -3.82
N ARG A 10 -17.23 4.19 -2.77
CA ARG A 10 -17.77 3.14 -1.93
C ARG A 10 -18.79 2.26 -2.66
N GLU A 11 -19.57 2.86 -3.55
CA GLU A 11 -20.66 2.21 -4.29
C GLU A 11 -20.15 1.36 -5.44
N LYS A 12 -19.16 1.87 -6.18
CA LYS A 12 -18.65 1.21 -7.39
C LYS A 12 -17.37 0.42 -7.15
N GLY A 13 -16.69 0.67 -6.02
CA GLY A 13 -15.35 0.14 -5.79
C GLY A 13 -14.29 0.87 -6.62
N PHE A 14 -13.28 0.15 -7.07
CA PHE A 14 -12.26 0.65 -8.01
C PHE A 14 -12.69 0.36 -9.45
N VAL A 15 -12.70 1.37 -10.27
CA VAL A 15 -13.02 1.31 -11.71
C VAL A 15 -11.85 1.92 -12.49
N ILE A 16 -11.36 1.22 -13.49
CA ILE A 16 -10.32 1.68 -14.40
C ILE A 16 -10.78 1.55 -15.85
N ASN A 17 -10.74 2.65 -16.60
CA ASN A 17 -11.17 2.70 -18.00
C ASN A 17 -12.59 2.10 -18.18
N ASP A 18 -13.50 2.52 -17.31
CA ASP A 18 -14.91 2.09 -17.23
C ASP A 18 -15.13 0.59 -16.91
N LYS A 19 -14.09 -0.11 -16.47
CA LYS A 19 -14.17 -1.51 -16.05
C LYS A 19 -13.93 -1.64 -14.55
N PRO A 20 -14.81 -2.32 -13.81
CA PRO A 20 -14.58 -2.60 -12.39
C PRO A 20 -13.40 -3.57 -12.25
N LEU A 21 -12.56 -3.30 -11.26
CA LEU A 21 -11.42 -4.13 -10.91
C LEU A 21 -11.30 -4.21 -9.39
N LYS A 22 -10.98 -5.37 -8.84
CA LYS A 22 -10.56 -5.51 -7.45
C LYS A 22 -9.05 -5.41 -7.38
N LEU A 23 -8.54 -4.57 -6.48
CA LEU A 23 -7.11 -4.44 -6.27
C LEU A 23 -6.63 -5.62 -5.42
N GLU A 24 -5.94 -6.55 -6.06
CA GLU A 24 -5.31 -7.70 -5.41
C GLU A 24 -3.81 -7.41 -5.32
N GLY A 25 -3.38 -6.96 -4.15
CA GLY A 25 -2.07 -6.36 -3.98
C GLY A 25 -1.10 -7.14 -3.13
N SER A 26 0.15 -6.79 -3.28
CA SER A 26 1.23 -7.15 -2.37
C SER A 26 2.00 -5.92 -1.92
N ASN A 27 2.50 -5.94 -0.69
CA ASN A 27 3.50 -4.97 -0.22
C ASN A 27 4.90 -5.42 -0.64
N ARG A 28 5.80 -4.47 -0.82
CA ARG A 28 7.20 -4.73 -1.13
C ARG A 28 8.13 -3.73 -0.46
N HIS A 29 9.15 -4.25 0.23
CA HIS A 29 10.34 -3.50 0.61
C HIS A 29 11.40 -3.60 -0.49
N GLN A 30 12.16 -2.52 -0.72
CA GLN A 30 13.28 -2.51 -1.65
C GLN A 30 14.55 -2.94 -0.92
N GLU A 31 14.64 -4.23 -0.59
CA GLU A 31 15.79 -4.77 0.14
C GLU A 31 16.18 -6.16 -0.38
N TYR A 32 17.50 -6.36 -0.51
CA TYR A 32 18.06 -7.68 -0.77
C TYR A 32 19.15 -8.02 0.25
N PRO A 33 19.27 -9.31 0.59
CA PRO A 33 20.38 -9.76 1.41
C PRO A 33 21.73 -9.29 0.86
N TYR A 34 22.60 -8.84 1.76
CA TYR A 34 23.98 -8.38 1.51
C TYR A 34 24.15 -7.04 0.80
N VAL A 35 23.18 -6.57 0.04
CA VAL A 35 23.27 -5.33 -0.73
C VAL A 35 22.29 -4.24 -0.26
N GLY A 36 21.36 -4.58 0.62
CA GLY A 36 20.33 -3.64 1.09
C GLY A 36 19.54 -3.05 -0.08
N ASN A 37 19.41 -1.74 -0.11
CA ASN A 37 18.67 -1.02 -1.16
C ASN A 37 19.48 -0.79 -2.46
N ALA A 38 20.73 -1.19 -2.53
CA ALA A 38 21.57 -1.04 -3.72
C ALA A 38 21.30 -2.12 -4.77
N ILE A 39 20.07 -2.18 -5.25
CA ILE A 39 19.55 -3.19 -6.17
C ILE A 39 19.63 -2.64 -7.60
N SER A 40 19.99 -3.48 -8.57
CA SER A 40 19.99 -3.07 -9.98
C SER A 40 18.58 -2.96 -10.55
N ASP A 41 18.41 -2.14 -11.61
CA ASP A 41 17.15 -1.96 -12.32
C ASP A 41 16.54 -3.28 -12.78
N GLN A 42 17.39 -4.22 -13.26
CA GLN A 42 16.95 -5.55 -13.68
C GLN A 42 16.38 -6.37 -12.52
N ALA A 43 16.93 -6.22 -11.32
CA ALA A 43 16.39 -6.89 -10.15
C ALA A 43 15.08 -6.25 -9.68
N GLN A 44 14.96 -4.92 -9.79
CA GLN A 44 13.70 -4.21 -9.57
C GLN A 44 12.60 -4.71 -10.53
N TYR A 45 12.91 -4.77 -11.82
CA TYR A 45 12.01 -5.29 -12.85
C TYR A 45 11.60 -6.74 -12.56
N ARG A 46 12.56 -7.60 -12.20
CA ARG A 46 12.28 -9.00 -11.87
C ARG A 46 11.29 -9.12 -10.72
N ASP A 47 11.40 -8.31 -9.69
CA ASP A 47 10.49 -8.34 -8.56
C ASP A 47 9.06 -7.97 -8.99
N MET A 48 8.91 -6.92 -9.79
CA MET A 48 7.61 -6.51 -10.32
C MET A 48 7.03 -7.59 -11.25
N TYR A 49 7.86 -8.19 -12.10
CA TYR A 49 7.45 -9.31 -12.93
C TYR A 49 6.93 -10.49 -12.09
N GLN A 50 7.64 -10.86 -11.03
CA GLN A 50 7.21 -11.94 -10.14
C GLN A 50 5.91 -11.61 -9.40
N ILE A 51 5.73 -10.39 -8.93
CA ILE A 51 4.46 -9.94 -8.33
C ILE A 51 3.34 -10.12 -9.35
N ARG A 52 3.53 -9.66 -10.58
CA ARG A 52 2.55 -9.77 -11.66
C ARG A 52 2.26 -11.23 -12.05
N ASP A 53 3.30 -12.05 -12.18
CA ASP A 53 3.21 -13.46 -12.57
C ASP A 53 2.49 -14.33 -11.53
N ASN A 54 2.59 -13.96 -10.25
CA ASN A 54 1.85 -14.57 -9.15
C ASN A 54 0.38 -14.10 -9.02
N GLY A 55 -0.12 -13.33 -9.99
CA GLY A 55 -1.52 -12.97 -10.08
C GLY A 55 -1.90 -11.68 -9.37
N PHE A 56 -0.97 -10.96 -8.76
CA PHE A 56 -1.24 -9.63 -8.22
C PHE A 56 -1.38 -8.60 -9.36
N ASN A 57 -2.24 -7.63 -9.15
CA ASN A 57 -2.42 -6.51 -10.07
C ASN A 57 -2.03 -5.17 -9.45
N THR A 58 -1.63 -5.17 -8.19
CA THR A 58 -1.31 -3.97 -7.42
C THR A 58 -0.09 -4.22 -6.54
N VAL A 59 0.76 -3.21 -6.40
CA VAL A 59 1.85 -3.20 -5.44
C VAL A 59 1.77 -1.94 -4.57
N ARG A 60 1.90 -2.11 -3.26
CA ARG A 60 2.10 -1.00 -2.33
C ARG A 60 3.57 -0.98 -1.93
N LEU A 61 4.21 0.16 -2.15
CA LEU A 61 5.61 0.34 -1.84
C LEU A 61 5.76 0.66 -0.35
N GLY A 62 6.33 -0.25 0.40
CA GLY A 62 6.46 -0.08 1.87
C GLY A 62 7.87 0.36 2.25
N HIS A 63 8.07 1.35 3.07
CA HIS A 63 7.19 2.49 3.42
C HIS A 63 7.93 3.77 3.03
N TYR A 64 8.33 3.84 1.77
CA TYR A 64 9.14 4.91 1.18
C TYR A 64 9.07 4.85 -0.35
N PRO A 65 9.32 5.97 -1.04
CA PRO A 65 9.47 5.97 -2.48
C PRO A 65 10.62 5.05 -2.89
N GLN A 66 10.34 4.13 -3.81
CA GLN A 66 11.34 3.20 -4.30
C GLN A 66 12.04 3.73 -5.54
N ASP A 67 12.96 2.96 -6.08
CA ASP A 67 13.72 3.33 -7.28
C ASP A 67 12.76 3.61 -8.45
N PRO A 68 13.01 4.63 -9.30
CA PRO A 68 12.18 4.93 -10.46
C PRO A 68 11.98 3.74 -11.41
N SER A 69 12.98 2.86 -11.54
CA SER A 69 12.86 1.64 -12.36
C SER A 69 11.73 0.69 -11.92
N VAL A 70 11.31 0.77 -10.65
CA VAL A 70 10.12 0.05 -10.15
C VAL A 70 8.86 0.55 -10.83
N LEU A 71 8.70 1.88 -10.94
CA LEU A 71 7.53 2.48 -11.59
C LEU A 71 7.54 2.25 -13.09
N GLU A 72 8.71 2.31 -13.74
CA GLU A 72 8.89 1.96 -15.15
C GLU A 72 8.46 0.51 -15.40
N ALA A 73 8.89 -0.42 -14.55
CA ALA A 73 8.48 -1.82 -14.62
C ALA A 73 6.96 -1.98 -14.40
N CYS A 74 6.37 -1.26 -13.45
CA CYS A 74 4.93 -1.30 -13.21
C CYS A 74 4.13 -0.75 -14.40
N ASP A 75 4.60 0.32 -15.02
CA ASP A 75 3.99 0.88 -16.24
C ASP A 75 3.99 -0.13 -17.39
N GLU A 76 5.11 -0.83 -17.60
CA GLU A 76 5.28 -1.83 -18.65
C GLU A 76 4.43 -3.09 -18.39
N LEU A 77 4.46 -3.59 -17.15
CA LEU A 77 3.81 -4.83 -16.75
C LEU A 77 2.30 -4.67 -16.46
N GLY A 78 1.81 -3.44 -16.38
CA GLY A 78 0.42 -3.15 -16.04
C GLY A 78 0.09 -3.39 -14.56
N LEU A 79 1.06 -3.25 -13.66
CA LEU A 79 0.82 -3.22 -12.22
C LEU A 79 0.38 -1.83 -11.78
N LEU A 80 -0.59 -1.78 -10.87
CA LEU A 80 -1.05 -0.54 -10.26
C LEU A 80 -0.25 -0.27 -8.97
N VAL A 81 0.05 0.98 -8.71
CA VAL A 81 0.96 1.35 -7.62
C VAL A 81 0.27 2.25 -6.60
N ILE A 82 0.48 1.92 -5.32
CA ILE A 82 0.21 2.78 -4.17
C ILE A 82 1.56 3.28 -3.66
N GLU A 83 1.77 4.59 -3.69
CA GLU A 83 3.07 5.18 -3.44
C GLU A 83 3.09 6.02 -2.16
N PRO A 84 3.90 5.63 -1.14
CA PRO A 84 4.00 6.32 0.13
C PRO A 84 5.10 7.38 0.14
N ILE A 85 4.94 8.40 0.98
CA ILE A 85 6.04 9.24 1.42
C ILE A 85 6.97 8.45 2.37
N PRO A 86 8.25 8.85 2.53
CA PRO A 86 9.21 8.06 3.31
C PRO A 86 8.94 8.12 4.82
N GLY A 87 8.92 6.96 5.46
CA GLY A 87 8.96 6.80 6.92
C GLY A 87 7.78 6.06 7.52
N TRP A 88 8.03 5.50 8.72
CA TRP A 88 7.01 4.79 9.49
C TRP A 88 7.27 4.88 11.00
N GLN A 89 6.23 4.64 11.80
CA GLN A 89 6.24 4.52 13.26
C GLN A 89 6.82 5.74 14.01
N PHE A 90 6.95 6.87 13.34
CA PHE A 90 7.50 8.08 13.94
C PHE A 90 6.83 9.34 13.39
N PHE A 91 6.51 10.26 14.26
CA PHE A 91 6.08 11.62 13.91
C PHE A 91 6.65 12.62 14.93
N ASN A 92 7.26 13.70 14.44
CA ASN A 92 7.77 14.79 15.26
C ASN A 92 7.01 16.09 14.98
N LYS A 93 6.68 16.82 16.02
CA LYS A 93 5.97 18.12 15.94
C LYS A 93 6.89 19.31 15.67
N ALA A 94 8.22 19.11 15.65
CA ALA A 94 9.15 20.17 15.33
C ALA A 94 8.88 20.72 13.92
N GLN A 95 8.88 22.04 13.78
CA GLN A 95 8.50 22.71 12.52
C GLN A 95 9.35 22.20 11.33
N GLY A 96 10.66 22.06 11.53
CA GLY A 96 11.54 21.55 10.48
C GLY A 96 11.19 20.14 9.98
N PHE A 97 10.73 19.24 10.88
CA PHE A 97 10.26 17.92 10.49
C PHE A 97 8.93 18.01 9.69
N VAL A 98 8.01 18.82 10.18
CA VAL A 98 6.71 19.04 9.52
C VAL A 98 6.90 19.62 8.13
N ASP A 99 7.74 20.64 7.98
CA ASP A 99 8.02 21.28 6.70
C ASP A 99 8.70 20.30 5.72
N HIS A 100 9.58 19.45 6.24
CA HIS A 100 10.26 18.44 5.45
C HIS A 100 9.28 17.38 4.92
N THR A 101 8.40 16.87 5.77
CA THR A 101 7.38 15.90 5.33
C THR A 101 6.41 16.47 4.30
N TYR A 102 6.04 17.74 4.40
CA TYR A 102 5.24 18.40 3.35
C TYR A 102 6.01 18.58 2.05
N LYS A 103 7.32 18.83 2.15
CA LYS A 103 8.20 18.84 0.97
C LYS A 103 8.27 17.47 0.32
N ASP A 104 8.40 16.41 1.11
CA ASP A 104 8.45 15.02 0.61
C ASP A 104 7.19 14.66 -0.20
N ILE A 105 6.00 15.07 0.26
CA ILE A 105 4.76 14.86 -0.51
C ILE A 105 4.84 15.55 -1.89
N ARG A 106 5.32 16.80 -1.93
CA ARG A 106 5.44 17.55 -3.18
C ARG A 106 6.46 16.92 -4.12
N ASP A 107 7.62 16.58 -3.60
CA ASP A 107 8.71 16.02 -4.39
C ASP A 107 8.33 14.65 -4.96
N LEU A 108 7.70 13.79 -4.16
CA LEU A 108 7.19 12.50 -4.59
C LEU A 108 6.22 12.64 -5.76
N ILE A 109 5.18 13.45 -5.60
CA ILE A 109 4.16 13.61 -6.62
C ILE A 109 4.75 14.24 -7.89
N ARG A 110 5.63 15.23 -7.77
CA ARG A 110 6.30 15.84 -8.92
C ARG A 110 7.20 14.87 -9.67
N ARG A 111 7.89 13.97 -8.95
CA ARG A 111 8.72 12.93 -9.55
C ARG A 111 7.87 11.96 -10.36
N ASP A 112 6.76 11.49 -9.80
CA ASP A 112 6.12 10.25 -10.24
C ASP A 112 4.72 10.42 -10.85
N ARG A 113 4.13 11.60 -10.83
CA ARG A 113 2.77 11.85 -11.36
C ARG A 113 2.56 11.55 -12.84
N ASN A 114 3.62 11.35 -13.60
CA ASN A 114 3.55 10.99 -15.01
C ASN A 114 3.52 9.47 -15.25
N HIS A 115 3.70 8.65 -14.19
CA HIS A 115 3.56 7.20 -14.27
C HIS A 115 2.08 6.80 -14.25
N PRO A 116 1.56 6.18 -15.32
CA PRO A 116 0.15 5.75 -15.35
C PRO A 116 -0.16 4.62 -14.37
N SER A 117 0.85 3.91 -13.90
CA SER A 117 0.71 2.87 -12.86
C SER A 117 0.32 3.45 -11.49
N VAL A 118 0.77 4.64 -11.14
CA VAL A 118 0.49 5.23 -9.82
C VAL A 118 -0.97 5.66 -9.73
N ILE A 119 -1.75 4.98 -8.88
CA ILE A 119 -3.19 5.21 -8.71
C ILE A 119 -3.55 5.89 -7.40
N MET A 120 -2.66 5.86 -6.40
CA MET A 120 -2.95 6.38 -5.08
C MET A 120 -1.67 6.85 -4.38
N TRP A 121 -1.76 7.99 -3.71
CA TRP A 121 -0.68 8.62 -2.95
C TRP A 121 -0.92 8.40 -1.46
N GLU A 122 -0.05 7.63 -0.82
CA GLU A 122 -0.08 7.49 0.63
C GLU A 122 0.65 8.68 1.27
N THR A 123 -0.12 9.66 1.67
CA THR A 123 0.38 10.97 2.13
C THR A 123 0.63 11.02 3.63
N THR A 124 0.68 9.86 4.30
CA THR A 124 1.10 9.77 5.70
C THR A 124 2.31 8.86 5.88
N LEU A 125 2.98 9.04 7.00
CA LEU A 125 3.98 8.10 7.49
C LEU A 125 3.26 6.87 8.03
N ASN A 126 3.61 5.69 7.52
CA ASN A 126 2.96 4.44 7.93
C ASN A 126 3.02 4.25 9.45
N GLU A 127 1.93 3.75 10.05
CA GLU A 127 1.83 3.49 11.49
C GLU A 127 2.28 4.65 12.39
N SER A 128 2.07 5.86 11.93
CA SER A 128 2.27 7.07 12.70
C SER A 128 0.93 7.77 12.95
N TRP A 129 0.86 8.58 13.98
CA TRP A 129 -0.38 9.29 14.36
C TRP A 129 -0.18 10.79 14.32
N PRO A 130 0.04 11.40 13.14
CA PRO A 130 0.12 12.84 13.02
C PRO A 130 -1.20 13.51 13.41
N PRO A 131 -1.18 14.75 13.89
CA PRO A 131 -2.39 15.48 14.22
C PRO A 131 -3.27 15.70 12.99
N LYS A 132 -4.58 15.87 13.21
CA LYS A 132 -5.56 16.09 12.13
C LYS A 132 -5.14 17.25 11.20
N SER A 133 -4.69 18.37 11.78
CA SER A 133 -4.27 19.53 10.99
C SER A 133 -3.11 19.23 10.03
N TRP A 134 -2.19 18.35 10.43
CA TRP A 134 -1.13 17.89 9.55
C TRP A 134 -1.68 17.04 8.40
N LYS A 135 -2.59 16.11 8.70
CA LYS A 135 -3.23 15.25 7.68
C LYS A 135 -4.05 16.08 6.70
N ASP A 136 -4.83 17.05 7.18
CA ASP A 136 -5.60 17.96 6.33
C ASP A 136 -4.69 18.69 5.33
N GLN A 137 -3.53 19.17 5.81
CA GLN A 137 -2.55 19.84 4.96
C GLN A 137 -1.88 18.88 3.98
N ALA A 138 -1.57 17.66 4.40
CA ALA A 138 -0.97 16.62 3.54
C ALA A 138 -1.88 16.26 2.36
N VAL A 139 -3.17 16.04 2.63
CA VAL A 139 -4.19 15.80 1.59
C VAL A 139 -4.28 16.99 0.63
N ARG A 140 -4.35 18.21 1.17
CA ARG A 140 -4.41 19.43 0.35
C ARG A 140 -3.21 19.55 -0.58
N ILE A 141 -2.01 19.32 -0.08
CA ILE A 141 -0.78 19.38 -0.87
C ILE A 141 -0.83 18.39 -2.03
N ALA A 142 -1.28 17.16 -1.78
CA ALA A 142 -1.38 16.16 -2.84
C ALA A 142 -2.34 16.62 -3.97
N HIS A 143 -3.50 17.12 -3.61
CA HIS A 143 -4.46 17.65 -4.60
C HIS A 143 -3.98 18.93 -5.31
N GLU A 144 -3.14 19.76 -4.67
CA GLU A 144 -2.47 20.89 -5.32
C GLU A 144 -1.44 20.42 -6.36
N GLU A 145 -0.64 19.39 -6.05
CA GLU A 145 0.42 18.89 -6.92
C GLU A 145 -0.10 17.96 -8.04
N PHE A 146 -1.24 17.33 -7.84
CA PHE A 146 -1.92 16.49 -8.83
C PHE A 146 -3.38 16.92 -8.97
N PRO A 147 -3.62 18.08 -9.60
CA PRO A 147 -4.98 18.65 -9.72
C PRO A 147 -5.87 17.82 -10.62
N GLY A 148 -7.17 17.81 -10.30
CA GLY A 148 -8.20 17.09 -11.06
C GLY A 148 -8.82 15.96 -10.24
N ASP A 149 -9.63 15.15 -10.91
CA ASP A 149 -10.45 14.09 -10.33
C ASP A 149 -9.73 12.72 -10.27
N GLN A 150 -8.46 12.68 -10.65
CA GLN A 150 -7.64 11.46 -10.66
C GLN A 150 -6.63 11.38 -9.50
N CYS A 151 -6.65 12.34 -8.57
CA CYS A 151 -5.84 12.33 -7.37
C CYS A 151 -6.60 11.62 -6.25
N TYR A 152 -6.03 10.53 -5.76
CA TYR A 152 -6.55 9.79 -4.62
C TYR A 152 -5.48 9.70 -3.54
N THR A 153 -5.82 10.17 -2.35
CA THR A 153 -4.94 10.11 -1.18
C THR A 153 -5.38 9.01 -0.22
N SER A 154 -4.42 8.44 0.48
CA SER A 154 -4.65 7.45 1.52
C SER A 154 -3.68 7.61 2.67
N GLY A 155 -3.94 6.90 3.74
CA GLY A 155 -3.08 6.87 4.91
C GLY A 155 -3.77 6.25 6.12
N ASP A 156 -3.07 6.22 7.25
CA ASP A 156 -3.61 5.68 8.48
C ASP A 156 -4.82 6.50 8.96
N THR A 157 -5.97 5.86 8.99
CA THR A 157 -7.28 6.51 9.18
C THR A 157 -7.81 6.47 10.61
N TYR A 158 -7.05 5.97 11.58
CA TYR A 158 -7.54 5.90 12.95
C TYR A 158 -8.02 7.28 13.43
N GLY A 159 -9.35 7.42 13.56
CA GLY A 159 -10.00 8.68 13.94
C GLY A 159 -9.93 9.80 12.90
N TYR A 160 -9.65 9.47 11.61
CA TYR A 160 -9.58 10.46 10.53
C TYR A 160 -10.21 9.92 9.24
N ASP A 161 -11.07 10.70 8.62
CA ASP A 161 -11.84 10.36 7.40
C ASP A 161 -11.60 11.32 6.22
N GLY A 162 -10.57 12.15 6.33
CA GLY A 162 -10.25 13.18 5.32
C GLY A 162 -9.54 12.67 4.08
N PHE A 163 -9.02 11.43 4.07
CA PHE A 163 -8.45 10.82 2.87
C PHE A 163 -9.53 10.43 1.87
N ASP A 164 -9.15 10.35 0.59
CA ASP A 164 -10.06 9.89 -0.47
C ASP A 164 -10.35 8.40 -0.36
N VAL A 165 -9.36 7.62 0.12
CA VAL A 165 -9.45 6.19 0.42
C VAL A 165 -9.06 5.95 1.87
N CYS A 166 -9.90 5.24 2.61
CA CYS A 166 -9.62 4.89 4.00
C CYS A 166 -8.85 3.59 4.10
N TYR A 167 -7.73 3.59 4.80
CA TYR A 167 -7.05 2.36 5.15
C TYR A 167 -7.81 1.66 6.27
N ASN A 168 -8.05 0.38 6.07
CA ASN A 168 -8.62 -0.49 7.08
C ASN A 168 -7.58 -1.54 7.44
N ASP A 169 -7.25 -1.59 8.72
CA ASP A 169 -6.49 -2.69 9.24
C ASP A 169 -7.40 -3.89 9.40
N TRP A 170 -6.99 -4.99 8.80
CA TRP A 170 -7.54 -6.26 9.19
C TRP A 170 -6.84 -6.73 10.47
N LYS A 171 -7.56 -6.68 11.58
CA LYS A 171 -7.16 -7.38 12.80
C LYS A 171 -8.25 -8.37 13.16
N GLU A 172 -7.86 -9.58 13.46
CA GLU A 172 -8.76 -10.61 13.92
C GLU A 172 -9.67 -10.09 15.05
N GLY A 173 -10.97 -10.27 14.92
CA GLY A 173 -11.96 -9.81 15.89
C GLY A 173 -12.40 -8.34 15.77
N TYR A 174 -11.82 -7.54 14.89
CA TYR A 174 -12.27 -6.17 14.64
C TYR A 174 -13.26 -6.10 13.48
N ASN A 175 -14.50 -6.43 13.76
CA ASN A 175 -15.64 -6.03 12.91
C ASN A 175 -15.88 -4.54 13.11
N ARG A 176 -14.98 -3.67 12.67
CA ARG A 176 -15.29 -2.25 12.58
C ARG A 176 -15.99 -2.02 11.25
N PRO A 177 -17.29 -1.73 11.25
CA PRO A 177 -17.93 -1.27 10.04
C PRO A 177 -17.19 -0.01 9.60
N ASN A 178 -16.87 0.08 8.31
CA ASN A 178 -16.41 1.34 7.76
C ASN A 178 -17.56 2.35 7.93
N THR A 179 -17.42 3.23 8.90
CA THR A 179 -18.41 4.27 9.21
C THR A 179 -18.28 5.47 8.29
N THR A 180 -17.25 5.50 7.45
CA THR A 180 -17.02 6.58 6.50
C THR A 180 -17.78 6.37 5.20
N SER A 181 -18.06 7.45 4.49
CA SER A 181 -18.62 7.41 3.13
C SER A 181 -17.57 7.06 2.06
N LYS A 182 -16.31 6.88 2.47
CA LYS A 182 -15.17 6.65 1.58
C LYS A 182 -14.99 5.17 1.28
N PRO A 183 -14.41 4.82 0.11
CA PRO A 183 -13.99 3.45 -0.16
C PRO A 183 -12.86 3.05 0.78
N GLY A 184 -12.75 1.77 1.07
CA GLY A 184 -11.72 1.22 1.93
C GLY A 184 -10.68 0.41 1.17
N PHE A 185 -9.43 0.42 1.63
CA PHE A 185 -8.38 -0.47 1.18
C PHE A 185 -7.69 -1.11 2.39
N ILE A 186 -7.48 -2.42 2.36
CA ILE A 186 -6.76 -3.13 3.42
C ILE A 186 -5.28 -3.10 3.07
N ARG A 187 -4.55 -2.15 3.67
CA ARG A 187 -3.15 -1.88 3.31
C ARG A 187 -2.20 -3.04 3.57
N GLU A 188 -2.51 -3.83 4.61
CA GLU A 188 -1.73 -4.97 5.03
C GLU A 188 -2.65 -6.01 5.64
N TYR A 189 -2.54 -7.26 5.24
CA TYR A 189 -3.24 -8.37 5.86
C TYR A 189 -2.35 -9.60 5.92
N TYR A 190 -2.68 -10.53 6.83
CA TYR A 190 -2.00 -11.77 7.05
C TYR A 190 -0.72 -11.70 7.93
N ASP A 191 -0.18 -10.51 8.15
CA ASP A 191 1.05 -10.31 8.93
C ASP A 191 0.88 -10.64 10.43
N TYR A 192 -0.25 -10.24 11.02
CA TYR A 192 -0.50 -10.34 12.45
C TYR A 192 -1.39 -11.50 12.88
N GLU A 193 -2.00 -12.20 11.95
CA GLU A 193 -2.98 -13.25 12.26
C GLU A 193 -2.37 -14.42 13.03
N PHE A 194 -1.05 -14.50 13.07
CA PHE A 194 -0.30 -15.61 13.68
C PHE A 194 0.57 -15.20 14.83
N GLY A 195 0.45 -13.99 15.33
CA GLY A 195 1.29 -13.53 16.42
C GLY A 195 2.79 -13.66 16.13
N GLY A 196 3.20 -13.66 14.89
CA GLY A 196 4.58 -13.85 14.46
C GLY A 196 5.15 -15.26 14.72
N HIS A 197 4.32 -16.21 15.13
CA HIS A 197 4.77 -17.58 15.41
C HIS A 197 4.98 -18.41 14.16
N TYR A 198 4.42 -18.01 13.04
CA TYR A 198 4.35 -18.79 11.81
C TYR A 198 5.05 -18.10 10.63
N SER A 199 5.90 -17.11 10.92
CA SER A 199 6.82 -16.62 9.89
C SER A 199 7.90 -17.66 9.63
N THR A 200 8.37 -17.77 8.40
CA THR A 200 9.41 -18.72 7.99
C THR A 200 10.69 -18.56 8.80
N THR A 201 10.98 -17.38 9.30
CA THR A 201 12.17 -17.05 10.11
C THR A 201 12.10 -17.54 11.56
N ARG A 202 10.91 -17.91 12.05
CA ARG A 202 10.69 -18.36 13.44
C ARG A 202 10.30 -19.83 13.54
N VAL A 203 10.32 -20.55 12.44
CA VAL A 203 10.07 -21.99 12.42
C VAL A 203 11.19 -22.71 13.12
N THR A 204 10.87 -23.49 14.13
CA THR A 204 11.84 -24.41 14.74
C THR A 204 11.97 -25.66 13.88
N ARG A 205 13.14 -26.28 13.91
CA ARG A 205 13.38 -27.54 13.18
C ARG A 205 12.38 -28.64 13.56
N GLY A 206 11.82 -28.59 14.78
CA GLY A 206 10.84 -29.54 15.26
C GLY A 206 9.44 -29.37 14.67
N ASP A 207 9.13 -28.18 14.12
CA ASP A 207 7.80 -27.86 13.57
C ASP A 207 7.62 -28.39 12.14
N GLY A 208 8.72 -28.74 11.46
CA GLY A 208 8.68 -29.22 10.07
C GLY A 208 7.92 -28.26 9.14
N ASP A 209 7.14 -28.81 8.23
CA ASP A 209 6.35 -28.05 7.25
C ASP A 209 5.04 -27.51 7.82
N TYR A 210 4.70 -27.81 9.07
CA TYR A 210 3.42 -27.40 9.67
C TYR A 210 3.26 -25.88 9.69
N ALA A 211 4.29 -25.15 10.06
CA ALA A 211 4.25 -23.70 10.13
C ALA A 211 4.05 -23.05 8.75
N LEU A 212 4.68 -23.59 7.71
CA LEU A 212 4.51 -23.12 6.33
C LEU A 212 3.09 -23.38 5.82
N MET A 213 2.54 -24.57 6.10
CA MET A 213 1.15 -24.90 5.74
C MET A 213 0.16 -24.01 6.48
N GLN A 214 0.38 -23.77 7.75
CA GLN A 214 -0.46 -22.89 8.56
C GLN A 214 -0.42 -21.46 8.01
N ASN A 215 0.77 -20.99 7.60
CA ASN A 215 0.95 -19.70 6.99
C ASN A 215 0.13 -19.56 5.67
N ALA A 216 0.22 -20.56 4.79
CA ALA A 216 -0.54 -20.59 3.55
C ALA A 216 -2.07 -20.58 3.78
N TRP A 217 -2.57 -21.38 4.72
CA TRP A 217 -3.99 -21.40 5.09
C TRP A 217 -4.48 -20.07 5.62
N ASN A 218 -3.67 -19.42 6.36
CA ASN A 218 -4.00 -18.16 7.00
C ASN A 218 -4.00 -17.01 5.99
N ALA A 219 -3.07 -17.03 5.02
CA ALA A 219 -3.12 -16.11 3.89
C ALA A 219 -4.43 -16.28 3.10
N GLN A 220 -4.80 -17.51 2.79
CA GLN A 220 -6.07 -17.81 2.10
C GLN A 220 -7.28 -17.38 2.92
N TRP A 221 -7.28 -17.69 4.23
CA TRP A 221 -8.38 -17.35 5.12
C TRP A 221 -8.58 -15.84 5.24
N SER A 222 -7.49 -15.09 5.47
CA SER A 222 -7.52 -13.63 5.55
C SER A 222 -8.00 -13.01 4.25
N HIS A 223 -7.49 -13.50 3.11
CA HIS A 223 -7.89 -13.05 1.79
C HIS A 223 -9.39 -13.28 1.52
N ASN A 224 -9.88 -14.48 1.75
CA ASN A 224 -11.30 -14.82 1.54
C ASN A 224 -12.20 -14.02 2.47
N ARG A 225 -11.77 -13.80 3.70
CA ARG A 225 -12.55 -13.09 4.70
C ARG A 225 -12.71 -11.62 4.35
N TYR A 226 -11.66 -10.91 3.96
CA TYR A 226 -11.82 -9.51 3.59
C TYR A 226 -12.72 -9.33 2.36
N ARG A 227 -12.65 -10.24 1.40
CA ARG A 227 -13.52 -10.23 0.22
C ARG A 227 -14.98 -10.45 0.57
N ALA A 228 -15.26 -11.33 1.52
CA ALA A 228 -16.63 -11.65 1.92
C ALA A 228 -17.26 -10.58 2.82
N TYR A 229 -16.49 -10.05 3.78
CA TYR A 229 -17.04 -9.17 4.82
C TYR A 229 -16.93 -7.69 4.51
N TYR A 230 -16.14 -7.31 3.51
CA TYR A 230 -15.92 -5.91 3.17
C TYR A 230 -16.17 -5.64 1.68
N PRO A 231 -17.43 -5.76 1.22
CA PRO A 231 -17.75 -5.53 -0.20
C PRO A 231 -17.46 -4.09 -0.65
N TRP A 232 -17.41 -3.14 0.29
CA TRP A 232 -17.05 -1.75 0.06
C TRP A 232 -15.53 -1.51 -0.05
N THR A 233 -14.69 -2.53 0.15
CA THR A 233 -13.25 -2.39 -0.08
C THR A 233 -12.95 -2.39 -1.57
N ILE A 234 -12.06 -1.50 -1.98
CA ILE A 234 -11.53 -1.50 -3.35
C ILE A 234 -10.49 -2.60 -3.55
N GLY A 235 -9.93 -3.13 -2.47
CA GLY A 235 -8.96 -4.21 -2.48
C GLY A 235 -8.16 -4.33 -1.19
N GLY A 236 -7.06 -5.05 -1.28
CA GLY A 236 -6.12 -5.20 -0.19
C GLY A 236 -4.76 -5.72 -0.65
N ALA A 237 -3.75 -5.58 0.19
CA ALA A 237 -2.39 -6.04 -0.07
C ALA A 237 -1.88 -6.96 1.03
N VAL A 238 -1.31 -8.11 0.65
CA VAL A 238 -0.64 -9.01 1.58
C VAL A 238 0.62 -8.36 2.14
N TRP A 239 0.95 -8.61 3.38
CA TRP A 239 2.23 -8.25 3.96
C TRP A 239 3.07 -9.51 4.17
N SER A 240 4.09 -9.78 3.37
CA SER A 240 4.50 -9.13 2.13
C SER A 240 4.98 -10.20 1.14
N MET A 241 5.27 -9.83 -0.12
CA MET A 241 5.70 -10.78 -1.15
C MET A 241 7.11 -11.33 -0.88
N TYR A 242 7.99 -10.51 -0.35
CA TYR A 242 9.38 -10.85 -0.07
C TYR A 242 9.72 -10.61 1.39
N ASP A 243 10.60 -11.46 1.93
CA ASP A 243 11.22 -11.20 3.23
C ASP A 243 12.10 -9.94 3.15
N TYR A 244 12.20 -9.24 4.26
CA TYR A 244 13.00 -8.03 4.40
C TYR A 244 13.66 -8.01 5.79
N ASN A 245 14.69 -7.17 5.99
CA ASN A 245 15.44 -7.06 7.25
C ASN A 245 14.97 -5.92 8.13
#